data_484a9fefa6e0a1f6ea4caea14e911760
#
_entry.id   484a9fefa6e0a1f6ea4caea14e911760
#
_cell.length_a   1.000
_cell.length_b   1.000
_cell.length_c   1.000
_cell.angle_alpha   90.00
_cell.angle_beta   90.00
_cell.angle_gamma   90.00
#
_symmetry.space_group_name_H-M   'P 1'
#
loop_
_entity.id
_entity.type
_entity.pdbx_description
1 polymer ?
#
loop_
_entity_poly.entity_id
_entity_poly.type
_entity_poly.pdbx_seq_one_letter_code
_entity_poly.pdbx_strand_id
1 'polypeptide(L)'
;MKTRHMALAICLLAAFLLACQPGTQQTETQGPEGTGTEAGKGTGAGGGKKTEARAEETVTVPAGTELAVRLVEGIDTGKISEGATFEGTLAAALVVGSVEVAPIGAKVEGKVTNVVSSGRLNRPAELSLVLTSLTTKAGKTVGLSTSTWSMSGESHKKRNIEMIGGGAAAGAVIGALAGGKKGAAIGGAVGAGGGTGVAAATGKKEIRLAPETKLTFKLSSPVTV
;
A
#
# COMPACT_ATOMS: atom_id res chain seq x y z
N MET A 1 -7.16 -4.97 -44.66
CA MET A 1 -6.31 -6.14 -44.40
C MET A 1 -6.06 -6.37 -42.91
N LYS A 2 -7.08 -6.24 -42.02
CA LYS A 2 -6.95 -6.38 -40.55
C LYS A 2 -7.85 -7.45 -39.92
N THR A 3 -8.56 -8.25 -40.69
CA THR A 3 -9.56 -9.22 -40.18
C THR A 3 -9.16 -10.70 -40.31
N ARG A 4 -7.94 -11.01 -40.81
CA ARG A 4 -7.52 -12.40 -41.06
C ARG A 4 -6.62 -13.01 -39.95
N HIS A 5 -6.18 -12.23 -38.98
CA HIS A 5 -5.32 -12.75 -37.88
C HIS A 5 -6.06 -13.07 -36.57
N MET A 6 -7.39 -12.85 -36.51
CA MET A 6 -8.19 -13.11 -35.32
C MET A 6 -8.84 -14.51 -35.29
N ALA A 7 -8.74 -15.26 -36.40
CA ALA A 7 -9.36 -16.60 -36.52
C ALA A 7 -8.39 -17.76 -36.20
N LEU A 8 -7.09 -17.52 -36.01
CA LEU A 8 -6.10 -18.58 -35.79
C LEU A 8 -5.74 -18.80 -34.30
N ALA A 9 -6.22 -17.94 -33.40
CA ALA A 9 -5.92 -18.04 -31.97
C ALA A 9 -6.95 -18.83 -31.14
N ILE A 10 -8.04 -19.27 -31.73
CA ILE A 10 -9.15 -19.95 -30.98
C ILE A 10 -9.07 -21.47 -31.06
N CYS A 11 -8.28 -22.07 -31.95
CA CYS A 11 -8.22 -23.52 -32.14
C CYS A 11 -7.15 -24.27 -31.33
N LEU A 12 -6.37 -23.62 -30.47
CA LEU A 12 -5.28 -24.27 -29.70
C LEU A 12 -5.55 -24.44 -28.20
N LEU A 13 -6.78 -24.18 -27.72
CA LEU A 13 -7.14 -24.25 -26.28
C LEU A 13 -8.11 -25.39 -25.93
N ALA A 14 -8.34 -26.34 -26.82
CA ALA A 14 -9.33 -27.43 -26.62
C ALA A 14 -8.74 -28.84 -26.46
N ALA A 15 -7.46 -29.00 -26.09
CA ALA A 15 -6.83 -30.34 -26.03
C ALA A 15 -6.06 -30.60 -24.73
N PHE A 16 -6.53 -30.10 -23.54
CA PHE A 16 -5.85 -30.46 -22.28
C PHE A 16 -6.80 -30.69 -21.10
N LEU A 17 -7.90 -31.44 -21.34
CA LEU A 17 -8.80 -31.91 -20.27
C LEU A 17 -9.11 -33.37 -20.46
N LEU A 18 -8.18 -34.27 -20.18
CA LEU A 18 -8.49 -35.70 -19.88
C LEU A 18 -7.23 -36.30 -19.21
N ALA A 19 -7.25 -36.41 -17.91
CA ALA A 19 -6.63 -37.46 -17.10
C ALA A 19 -6.33 -36.94 -15.68
N CYS A 20 -7.18 -37.26 -14.73
CA CYS A 20 -6.82 -37.80 -13.42
C CYS A 20 -8.10 -38.04 -12.63
N GLN A 21 -8.55 -39.31 -12.60
CA GLN A 21 -9.51 -39.79 -11.60
C GLN A 21 -8.75 -40.27 -10.38
N PRO A 22 -9.18 -39.96 -9.14
CA PRO A 22 -8.66 -40.60 -7.95
C PRO A 22 -9.38 -41.94 -7.73
N GLY A 23 -8.62 -43.02 -7.70
CA GLY A 23 -9.09 -44.36 -7.38
C GLY A 23 -9.42 -44.50 -5.90
N THR A 24 -10.62 -44.93 -5.64
CA THR A 24 -11.12 -45.47 -4.38
C THR A 24 -10.50 -46.86 -4.15
N GLN A 25 -9.78 -47.08 -3.05
CA GLN A 25 -9.53 -48.46 -2.55
C GLN A 25 -10.09 -48.56 -1.12
N GLN A 26 -11.17 -49.28 -1.02
CA GLN A 26 -11.63 -49.93 0.21
C GLN A 26 -10.74 -51.15 0.48
N THR A 27 -10.29 -51.30 1.71
CA THR A 27 -9.83 -52.59 2.22
C THR A 27 -10.45 -52.80 3.60
N GLU A 28 -11.46 -53.63 3.60
CA GLU A 28 -11.93 -54.35 4.80
C GLU A 28 -10.89 -55.40 5.20
N THR A 29 -10.58 -55.52 6.48
CA THR A 29 -10.17 -56.80 7.06
C THR A 29 -10.45 -56.80 8.55
N GLN A 30 -11.25 -57.78 8.88
CA GLN A 30 -11.75 -58.35 10.10
C GLN A 30 -10.75 -58.49 11.24
N GLY A 31 -11.28 -58.44 12.51
CA GLY A 31 -10.60 -58.76 13.72
C GLY A 31 -10.25 -60.24 13.89
N PRO A 32 -9.67 -60.65 14.99
CA PRO A 32 -10.47 -61.31 16.02
C PRO A 32 -10.10 -60.92 17.50
N GLU A 33 -11.04 -61.32 18.34
CA GLU A 33 -11.03 -61.31 19.80
C GLU A 33 -9.80 -62.00 20.42
N GLY A 34 -9.37 -61.52 21.58
CA GLY A 34 -8.44 -62.20 22.44
C GLY A 34 -8.53 -61.66 23.86
N THR A 35 -9.27 -62.37 24.66
CA THR A 35 -9.41 -62.28 26.13
C THR A 35 -8.07 -62.48 26.88
N GLY A 36 -7.81 -61.67 27.90
CA GLY A 36 -6.67 -61.90 28.79
C GLY A 36 -6.63 -60.93 29.98
N THR A 37 -7.25 -61.34 31.04
CA THR A 37 -7.15 -60.81 32.43
C THR A 37 -5.72 -60.85 32.92
N GLU A 38 -5.19 -59.80 33.55
CA GLU A 38 -4.54 -59.89 34.88
C GLU A 38 -4.13 -58.55 35.46
N ALA A 39 -4.26 -58.48 36.75
CA ALA A 39 -4.04 -57.34 37.62
C ALA A 39 -2.54 -57.03 37.82
N GLY A 40 -2.20 -55.72 37.78
CA GLY A 40 -0.90 -55.20 38.13
C GLY A 40 -1.03 -53.87 38.85
N LYS A 41 -1.03 -53.91 40.15
CA LYS A 41 -0.98 -52.78 41.09
C LYS A 41 0.38 -52.09 40.98
N GLY A 42 0.41 -50.84 40.52
CA GLY A 42 1.62 -50.03 40.49
C GLY A 42 1.30 -48.56 40.84
N THR A 43 1.54 -48.22 42.09
CA THR A 43 1.51 -46.86 42.62
C THR A 43 2.65 -46.06 41.98
N GLY A 44 2.32 -45.04 41.20
CA GLY A 44 3.28 -44.10 40.65
C GLY A 44 2.66 -42.69 40.67
N ALA A 45 2.99 -41.92 41.69
CA ALA A 45 2.71 -40.49 41.74
C ALA A 45 3.53 -39.79 40.64
N GLY A 46 2.89 -39.49 39.54
CA GLY A 46 3.40 -38.64 38.48
C GLY A 46 2.64 -37.32 38.49
N GLY A 47 3.25 -36.27 39.05
CA GLY A 47 2.71 -34.92 39.07
C GLY A 47 2.37 -34.47 37.66
N GLY A 48 1.09 -34.45 37.37
CA GLY A 48 0.57 -33.75 36.20
C GLY A 48 0.92 -32.29 36.37
N LYS A 49 1.95 -31.88 35.63
CA LYS A 49 2.23 -30.45 35.41
C LYS A 49 1.04 -29.89 34.68
N LYS A 50 0.08 -29.40 35.46
CA LYS A 50 -1.05 -28.61 34.97
C LYS A 50 -0.41 -27.45 34.24
N THR A 51 -0.34 -27.54 32.92
CA THR A 51 -0.06 -26.40 32.07
C THR A 51 -1.26 -25.49 32.28
N GLU A 52 -1.11 -24.56 33.23
CA GLU A 52 -2.03 -23.47 33.34
C GLU A 52 -1.99 -22.78 31.98
N ALA A 53 -3.05 -22.95 31.21
CA ALA A 53 -3.34 -22.11 30.07
C ALA A 53 -3.37 -20.68 30.65
N ARG A 54 -2.27 -19.95 30.46
CA ARG A 54 -2.18 -18.52 30.75
C ARG A 54 -3.33 -17.92 29.99
N ALA A 55 -4.36 -17.47 30.69
CA ALA A 55 -5.45 -16.72 30.12
C ALA A 55 -4.80 -15.59 29.33
N GLU A 56 -4.98 -15.60 28.03
CA GLU A 56 -4.52 -14.52 27.16
C GLU A 56 -5.30 -13.28 27.62
N GLU A 57 -4.61 -12.39 28.35
CA GLU A 57 -5.19 -11.11 28.73
C GLU A 57 -5.46 -10.35 27.43
N THR A 58 -6.70 -10.38 27.00
CA THR A 58 -7.14 -9.61 25.83
C THR A 58 -7.10 -8.12 26.16
N VAL A 59 -6.21 -7.41 25.49
CA VAL A 59 -6.05 -5.97 25.65
C VAL A 59 -6.76 -5.26 24.49
N THR A 60 -7.62 -4.30 24.81
CA THR A 60 -8.30 -3.50 23.80
C THR A 60 -7.59 -2.16 23.63
N VAL A 61 -7.06 -1.92 22.43
CA VAL A 61 -6.48 -0.65 22.00
C VAL A 61 -7.64 0.28 21.64
N PRO A 62 -7.80 1.45 22.29
CA PRO A 62 -8.91 2.34 22.02
C PRO A 62 -8.79 3.03 20.65
N ALA A 63 -9.93 3.40 20.06
CA ALA A 63 -9.95 4.27 18.89
C ALA A 63 -9.28 5.63 19.21
N GLY A 64 -8.69 6.26 18.19
CA GLY A 64 -7.94 7.51 18.34
C GLY A 64 -6.48 7.32 18.75
N THR A 65 -6.04 6.08 19.07
CA THR A 65 -4.64 5.80 19.35
C THR A 65 -3.77 6.12 18.13
N GLU A 66 -2.68 6.85 18.34
CA GLU A 66 -1.73 7.20 17.29
C GLU A 66 -0.71 6.09 17.10
N LEU A 67 -0.50 5.72 15.84
CA LEU A 67 0.47 4.73 15.40
C LEU A 67 1.51 5.43 14.54
N ALA A 68 2.71 5.61 15.05
CA ALA A 68 3.85 6.11 14.30
C ALA A 68 4.49 4.93 13.54
N VAL A 69 4.45 4.98 12.21
CA VAL A 69 4.95 3.93 11.32
C VAL A 69 6.10 4.48 10.48
N ARG A 70 7.10 3.68 10.29
CA ARG A 70 8.25 3.92 9.43
C ARG A 70 8.13 3.02 8.19
N LEU A 71 8.18 3.60 7.00
CA LEU A 71 8.12 2.84 5.74
C LEU A 71 9.35 1.96 5.58
N VAL A 72 9.16 0.70 5.16
CA VAL A 72 10.27 -0.18 4.78
C VAL A 72 10.76 0.17 3.38
N GLU A 73 9.83 0.37 2.45
CA GLU A 73 10.13 0.75 1.07
C GLU A 73 9.61 2.14 0.74
N GLY A 74 10.25 2.81 -0.21
CA GLY A 74 9.80 4.10 -0.70
C GLY A 74 8.53 3.99 -1.54
N ILE A 75 7.65 4.98 -1.42
CA ILE A 75 6.41 5.08 -2.21
C ILE A 75 6.56 6.23 -3.22
N ASP A 76 6.34 5.93 -4.51
CA ASP A 76 6.36 6.92 -5.61
C ASP A 76 5.01 6.87 -6.35
N THR A 77 4.27 7.98 -6.35
CA THR A 77 2.95 8.07 -7.00
C THR A 77 3.00 7.88 -8.52
N GLY A 78 4.18 7.99 -9.13
CA GLY A 78 4.37 7.68 -10.55
C GLY A 78 4.51 6.19 -10.86
N LYS A 79 4.67 5.34 -9.83
CA LYS A 79 4.93 3.90 -9.99
C LYS A 79 3.93 3.01 -9.26
N ILE A 80 3.38 3.47 -8.13
CA ILE A 80 2.43 2.70 -7.33
C ILE A 80 1.01 2.86 -7.88
N SER A 81 0.18 1.85 -7.68
CA SER A 81 -1.23 1.86 -8.09
C SER A 81 -2.15 1.88 -6.87
N GLU A 82 -3.37 2.37 -7.06
CA GLU A 82 -4.43 2.24 -6.07
C GLU A 82 -4.67 0.76 -5.76
N GLY A 83 -4.88 0.45 -4.49
CA GLY A 83 -5.03 -0.92 -4.01
C GLY A 83 -3.72 -1.64 -3.70
N ALA A 84 -2.55 -1.11 -4.07
CA ALA A 84 -1.27 -1.70 -3.72
C ALA A 84 -1.06 -1.74 -2.19
N THR A 85 -0.38 -2.76 -1.71
CA THR A 85 0.03 -2.89 -0.32
C THR A 85 1.43 -2.31 -0.12
N PHE A 86 1.70 -1.83 1.09
CA PHE A 86 3.03 -1.40 1.52
C PHE A 86 3.34 -1.96 2.90
N GLU A 87 4.62 -2.16 3.17
CA GLU A 87 5.11 -2.62 4.46
C GLU A 87 5.73 -1.46 5.25
N GLY A 88 5.55 -1.53 6.56
CA GLY A 88 6.15 -0.60 7.51
C GLY A 88 6.50 -1.28 8.82
N THR A 89 7.15 -0.54 9.68
CA THR A 89 7.45 -0.95 11.05
C THR A 89 7.01 0.13 12.04
N LEU A 90 6.59 -0.25 13.24
CA LEU A 90 6.31 0.73 14.28
C LEU A 90 7.57 1.52 14.65
N ALA A 91 7.48 2.84 14.59
CA ALA A 91 8.53 3.76 15.03
C ALA A 91 8.53 3.99 16.55
N ALA A 92 7.43 3.66 17.23
CA ALA A 92 7.27 3.72 18.68
C ALA A 92 6.49 2.50 19.15
N ALA A 93 6.77 2.00 20.37
CA ALA A 93 6.01 0.90 20.94
C ALA A 93 4.55 1.30 21.15
N LEU A 94 3.63 0.38 20.88
CA LEU A 94 2.22 0.51 21.18
C LEU A 94 1.96 -0.03 22.58
N VAL A 95 1.67 0.88 23.53
CA VAL A 95 1.42 0.55 24.93
C VAL A 95 0.00 0.97 25.30
N VAL A 96 -0.74 0.10 25.96
CA VAL A 96 -2.09 0.38 26.49
C VAL A 96 -2.08 0.13 27.99
N GLY A 97 -2.21 1.20 28.77
CA GLY A 97 -2.01 1.12 30.22
C GLY A 97 -0.58 0.71 30.56
N SER A 98 -0.43 -0.46 31.19
CA SER A 98 0.88 -1.07 31.50
C SER A 98 1.30 -2.19 30.56
N VAL A 99 0.49 -2.51 29.56
CA VAL A 99 0.74 -3.64 28.65
C VAL A 99 1.30 -3.15 27.31
N GLU A 100 2.47 -3.66 26.92
CA GLU A 100 3.04 -3.45 25.61
C GLU A 100 2.40 -4.41 24.61
N VAL A 101 1.56 -3.87 23.74
CA VAL A 101 0.81 -4.59 22.69
C VAL A 101 1.73 -4.96 21.53
N ALA A 102 2.54 -4.00 21.09
CA ALA A 102 3.51 -4.21 20.01
C ALA A 102 4.78 -3.41 20.27
N PRO A 103 5.96 -4.02 20.12
CA PRO A 103 7.25 -3.35 20.33
C PRO A 103 7.59 -2.41 19.17
N ILE A 104 8.59 -1.56 19.39
CA ILE A 104 9.23 -0.82 18.32
C ILE A 104 9.76 -1.82 17.28
N GLY A 105 9.57 -1.50 15.98
CA GLY A 105 9.96 -2.41 14.89
C GLY A 105 8.94 -3.50 14.57
N ALA A 106 7.81 -3.58 15.29
CA ALA A 106 6.73 -4.49 14.95
C ALA A 106 6.23 -4.24 13.53
N LYS A 107 6.01 -5.32 12.78
CA LYS A 107 5.60 -5.26 11.37
C LYS A 107 4.16 -4.73 11.25
N VAL A 108 3.97 -3.81 10.32
CA VAL A 108 2.65 -3.31 9.93
C VAL A 108 2.51 -3.40 8.42
N GLU A 109 1.29 -3.66 7.98
CA GLU A 109 0.94 -3.61 6.57
C GLU A 109 -0.13 -2.54 6.35
N GLY A 110 -0.04 -1.90 5.22
CA GLY A 110 -1.01 -0.90 4.82
C GLY A 110 -1.38 -1.02 3.35
N LYS A 111 -2.36 -0.24 2.96
CA LYS A 111 -2.90 -0.20 1.59
C LYS A 111 -2.98 1.22 1.08
N VAL A 112 -2.69 1.39 -0.20
CA VAL A 112 -2.93 2.64 -0.93
C VAL A 112 -4.40 2.73 -1.29
N THR A 113 -5.11 3.73 -0.76
CA THR A 113 -6.56 3.92 -1.00
C THR A 113 -6.85 4.89 -2.12
N ASN A 114 -5.94 5.83 -2.37
CA ASN A 114 -6.04 6.74 -3.50
C ASN A 114 -4.64 7.13 -3.95
N VAL A 115 -4.43 7.14 -5.26
CA VAL A 115 -3.21 7.64 -5.88
C VAL A 115 -3.55 8.42 -7.14
N VAL A 116 -3.10 9.66 -7.20
CA VAL A 116 -3.20 10.49 -8.39
C VAL A 116 -1.80 10.90 -8.79
N SER A 117 -1.38 10.46 -9.97
CA SER A 117 -0.10 10.90 -10.55
C SER A 117 -0.16 12.38 -10.92
N SER A 118 0.95 13.06 -10.74
CA SER A 118 1.08 14.49 -11.10
C SER A 118 0.78 14.73 -12.57
N GLY A 119 -0.14 15.66 -12.82
CA GLY A 119 -0.35 16.22 -14.16
C GLY A 119 0.79 17.17 -14.54
N ARG A 120 0.90 17.47 -15.83
CA ARG A 120 1.98 18.34 -16.35
C ARG A 120 1.77 19.83 -16.05
N LEU A 121 0.53 20.28 -15.97
CA LEU A 121 0.20 21.71 -15.84
C LEU A 121 -0.55 22.06 -14.54
N ASN A 122 -1.63 21.37 -14.20
CA ASN A 122 -2.57 21.84 -13.18
C ASN A 122 -2.91 20.83 -12.08
N ARG A 123 -2.62 19.54 -12.27
CA ARG A 123 -2.99 18.51 -11.31
C ARG A 123 -1.80 18.17 -10.40
N PRO A 124 -1.86 18.47 -9.10
CA PRO A 124 -0.88 17.96 -8.16
C PRO A 124 -1.01 16.43 -8.03
N ALA A 125 0.04 15.77 -7.58
CA ALA A 125 -0.04 14.40 -7.17
C ALA A 125 -0.84 14.29 -5.86
N GLU A 126 -1.55 13.20 -5.66
CA GLU A 126 -2.25 12.88 -4.40
C GLU A 126 -1.92 11.46 -3.99
N LEU A 127 -1.74 11.24 -2.70
CA LEU A 127 -1.49 9.95 -2.10
C LEU A 127 -2.30 9.80 -0.82
N SER A 128 -3.03 8.71 -0.70
CA SER A 128 -3.78 8.36 0.51
C SER A 128 -3.46 6.93 0.93
N LEU A 129 -3.19 6.74 2.20
CA LEU A 129 -2.74 5.49 2.80
C LEU A 129 -3.59 5.16 4.03
N VAL A 130 -3.82 3.86 4.27
CA VAL A 130 -4.39 3.33 5.51
C VAL A 130 -3.56 2.14 5.98
N LEU A 131 -3.55 1.88 7.29
CA LEU A 131 -3.02 0.62 7.81
C LEU A 131 -4.13 -0.42 7.87
N THR A 132 -3.78 -1.66 7.56
CA THR A 132 -4.69 -2.81 7.51
C THR A 132 -4.37 -3.89 8.52
N SER A 133 -3.10 -4.02 8.93
CA SER A 133 -2.68 -5.02 9.91
C SER A 133 -1.47 -4.60 10.74
N LEU A 134 -1.35 -5.19 11.92
CA LEU A 134 -0.22 -5.03 12.84
C LEU A 134 0.14 -6.39 13.43
N THR A 135 1.42 -6.70 13.49
CA THR A 135 1.94 -7.85 14.23
C THR A 135 2.19 -7.47 15.68
N THR A 136 1.54 -8.16 16.60
CA THR A 136 1.66 -7.93 18.05
C THR A 136 2.95 -8.53 18.61
N LYS A 137 3.26 -8.20 19.88
CA LYS A 137 4.38 -8.79 20.63
C LYS A 137 4.30 -10.32 20.73
N ALA A 138 3.08 -10.87 20.74
CA ALA A 138 2.84 -12.31 20.73
C ALA A 138 3.07 -12.97 19.35
N GLY A 139 3.44 -12.21 18.33
CA GLY A 139 3.61 -12.70 16.96
C GLY A 139 2.29 -12.88 16.17
N LYS A 140 1.15 -12.50 16.76
CA LYS A 140 -0.16 -12.59 16.13
C LYS A 140 -0.41 -11.36 15.26
N THR A 141 -0.85 -11.55 14.03
CA THR A 141 -1.27 -10.45 13.15
C THR A 141 -2.75 -10.14 13.40
N VAL A 142 -3.03 -8.88 13.73
CA VAL A 142 -4.40 -8.37 13.96
C VAL A 142 -4.75 -7.34 12.91
N GLY A 143 -6.01 -7.37 12.45
CA GLY A 143 -6.54 -6.39 11.53
C GLY A 143 -6.72 -5.03 12.20
N LEU A 144 -6.35 -3.97 11.51
CA LEU A 144 -6.52 -2.59 11.93
C LEU A 144 -7.48 -1.84 11.01
N SER A 145 -8.16 -0.86 11.58
CA SER A 145 -8.85 0.17 10.82
C SER A 145 -8.31 1.53 11.26
N THR A 146 -7.68 2.26 10.37
CA THR A 146 -7.12 3.57 10.67
C THR A 146 -7.79 4.68 9.86
N SER A 147 -7.68 5.91 10.33
CA SER A 147 -7.97 7.06 9.50
C SER A 147 -7.03 7.11 8.30
N THR A 148 -7.51 7.65 7.21
CA THR A 148 -6.71 7.85 6.00
C THR A 148 -5.64 8.92 6.26
N TRP A 149 -4.39 8.56 6.07
CA TRP A 149 -3.31 9.51 5.94
C TRP A 149 -3.26 10.01 4.50
N SER A 150 -3.25 11.30 4.28
CA SER A 150 -3.27 11.88 2.94
C SER A 150 -2.19 12.95 2.77
N MET A 151 -1.59 12.97 1.59
CA MET A 151 -0.62 13.97 1.17
C MET A 151 -0.95 14.44 -0.23
N SER A 152 -0.91 15.77 -0.44
CA SER A 152 -1.03 16.40 -1.75
C SER A 152 0.32 16.99 -2.13
N GLY A 153 0.73 16.77 -3.37
CA GLY A 153 1.96 17.32 -3.92
C GLY A 153 1.90 18.83 -4.13
N GLU A 154 3.03 19.41 -4.51
CA GLU A 154 3.10 20.85 -4.76
C GLU A 154 2.21 21.29 -5.94
N SER A 155 1.55 22.43 -5.75
CA SER A 155 0.79 23.07 -6.82
C SER A 155 1.71 23.63 -7.91
N HIS A 156 1.38 23.32 -9.16
CA HIS A 156 2.13 23.83 -10.31
C HIS A 156 1.76 25.27 -10.70
N LYS A 157 0.70 25.85 -10.10
CA LYS A 157 0.14 27.14 -10.50
C LYS A 157 1.17 28.27 -10.53
N LYS A 158 1.93 28.46 -9.44
CA LYS A 158 2.90 29.55 -9.34
C LYS A 158 3.99 29.44 -10.41
N ARG A 159 4.59 28.26 -10.53
CA ARG A 159 5.62 28.00 -11.56
C ARG A 159 5.11 28.15 -12.98
N ASN A 160 3.92 27.70 -13.27
CA ASN A 160 3.33 27.84 -14.62
C ASN A 160 3.03 29.28 -14.95
N ILE A 161 2.54 30.09 -13.99
CA ILE A 161 2.37 31.53 -14.17
C ILE A 161 3.71 32.19 -14.44
N GLU A 162 4.76 31.85 -13.72
CA GLU A 162 6.10 32.38 -13.91
C GLU A 162 6.69 32.00 -15.28
N MET A 163 6.56 30.73 -15.69
CA MET A 163 7.09 30.27 -16.99
C MET A 163 6.30 30.80 -18.19
N ILE A 164 4.97 30.74 -18.13
CA ILE A 164 4.12 31.20 -19.24
C ILE A 164 4.13 32.71 -19.29
N GLY A 165 3.97 33.38 -18.15
CA GLY A 165 3.98 34.86 -18.07
C GLY A 165 5.36 35.43 -18.37
N GLY A 166 6.41 34.83 -17.86
CA GLY A 166 7.80 35.24 -18.15
C GLY A 166 8.15 35.04 -19.64
N GLY A 167 7.75 33.92 -20.23
CA GLY A 167 7.91 33.69 -21.68
C GLY A 167 7.16 34.68 -22.51
N ALA A 168 5.91 34.99 -22.15
CA ALA A 168 5.09 36.01 -22.83
C ALA A 168 5.71 37.41 -22.74
N ALA A 169 6.15 37.82 -21.56
CA ALA A 169 6.78 39.12 -21.31
C ALA A 169 8.09 39.28 -22.11
N ALA A 170 9.00 38.29 -22.01
CA ALA A 170 10.26 38.31 -22.77
C ALA A 170 10.01 38.33 -24.28
N GLY A 171 9.09 37.49 -24.80
CA GLY A 171 8.72 37.46 -26.21
C GLY A 171 8.10 38.76 -26.69
N ALA A 172 7.26 39.42 -25.87
CA ALA A 172 6.65 40.72 -26.19
C ALA A 172 7.70 41.81 -26.27
N VAL A 173 8.70 41.86 -25.35
CA VAL A 173 9.78 42.86 -25.41
C VAL A 173 10.63 42.70 -26.64
N ILE A 174 11.08 41.49 -26.97
CA ILE A 174 11.87 41.19 -28.17
C ILE A 174 11.06 41.53 -29.45
N GLY A 175 9.78 41.09 -29.46
CA GLY A 175 8.89 41.38 -30.58
C GLY A 175 8.61 42.87 -30.80
N ALA A 176 8.51 43.65 -29.69
CA ALA A 176 8.32 45.11 -29.77
C ALA A 176 9.50 45.82 -30.42
N LEU A 177 10.72 45.37 -30.07
CA LEU A 177 11.96 45.95 -30.67
C LEU A 177 12.03 45.66 -32.18
N ALA A 178 11.59 44.51 -32.65
CA ALA A 178 11.67 44.10 -34.05
C ALA A 178 10.51 44.62 -34.90
N GLY A 179 9.28 44.73 -34.34
CA GLY A 179 8.08 45.05 -35.14
C GLY A 179 7.04 45.94 -34.46
N GLY A 180 7.45 46.69 -33.42
CA GLY A 180 6.59 47.62 -32.67
C GLY A 180 5.39 46.89 -32.03
N LYS A 181 4.21 47.55 -32.02
CA LYS A 181 3.00 46.98 -31.37
C LYS A 181 2.57 45.64 -31.95
N LYS A 182 2.66 45.44 -33.27
CA LYS A 182 2.32 44.15 -33.92
C LYS A 182 3.34 43.08 -33.56
N GLY A 183 4.65 43.40 -33.52
CA GLY A 183 5.69 42.50 -33.12
C GLY A 183 5.57 42.07 -31.65
N ALA A 184 5.19 43.01 -30.76
CA ALA A 184 4.95 42.69 -29.36
C ALA A 184 3.83 41.64 -29.16
N ALA A 185 2.72 41.79 -29.92
CA ALA A 185 1.60 40.84 -29.81
C ALA A 185 1.99 39.45 -30.32
N ILE A 186 2.70 39.36 -31.43
CA ILE A 186 3.16 38.08 -31.99
C ILE A 186 4.24 37.46 -31.10
N GLY A 187 5.23 38.24 -30.65
CA GLY A 187 6.30 37.77 -29.80
C GLY A 187 5.79 37.31 -28.44
N GLY A 188 4.81 38.01 -27.86
CA GLY A 188 4.15 37.63 -26.63
C GLY A 188 3.39 36.29 -26.76
N ALA A 189 2.65 36.09 -27.87
CA ALA A 189 1.94 34.85 -28.12
C ALA A 189 2.90 33.66 -28.32
N VAL A 190 3.98 33.85 -29.09
CA VAL A 190 5.00 32.83 -29.31
C VAL A 190 5.76 32.50 -28.00
N GLY A 191 6.09 33.53 -27.22
CA GLY A 191 6.75 33.39 -25.93
C GLY A 191 5.89 32.66 -24.88
N ALA A 192 4.56 32.95 -24.85
CA ALA A 192 3.61 32.22 -24.02
C ALA A 192 3.51 30.76 -24.45
N GLY A 193 3.43 30.47 -25.73
CA GLY A 193 3.42 29.11 -26.28
C GLY A 193 4.67 28.32 -25.91
N GLY A 194 5.86 28.94 -26.06
CA GLY A 194 7.14 28.39 -25.66
C GLY A 194 7.18 28.11 -24.15
N GLY A 195 6.78 29.10 -23.32
CA GLY A 195 6.69 28.96 -21.87
C GLY A 195 5.74 27.81 -21.45
N THR A 196 4.61 27.67 -22.15
CA THR A 196 3.67 26.55 -21.92
C THR A 196 4.31 25.22 -22.26
N GLY A 197 5.04 25.14 -23.38
CA GLY A 197 5.75 23.92 -23.79
C GLY A 197 6.77 23.48 -22.76
N VAL A 198 7.58 24.41 -22.27
CA VAL A 198 8.56 24.12 -21.21
C VAL A 198 7.86 23.70 -19.91
N ALA A 199 6.81 24.43 -19.49
CA ALA A 199 6.03 24.08 -18.30
C ALA A 199 5.44 22.68 -18.41
N ALA A 200 4.95 22.27 -19.57
CA ALA A 200 4.40 20.94 -19.81
C ALA A 200 5.49 19.87 -19.81
N ALA A 201 6.66 20.14 -20.40
CA ALA A 201 7.77 19.18 -20.46
C ALA A 201 8.34 18.88 -19.07
N THR A 202 8.43 19.90 -18.20
CA THR A 202 9.07 19.81 -16.87
C THR A 202 8.06 19.68 -15.74
N GLY A 203 6.76 19.59 -16.01
CA GLY A 203 5.66 19.78 -15.07
C GLY A 203 5.39 18.64 -14.11
N LYS A 204 5.88 17.42 -14.33
CA LYS A 204 5.57 16.28 -13.45
C LYS A 204 6.31 16.39 -12.11
N LYS A 205 5.56 16.49 -11.03
CA LYS A 205 6.09 16.46 -9.66
C LYS A 205 5.36 15.39 -8.87
N GLU A 206 5.86 14.17 -8.93
CA GLU A 206 5.34 13.04 -8.17
C GLU A 206 5.68 13.17 -6.68
N ILE A 207 4.79 12.66 -5.83
CA ILE A 207 5.10 12.47 -4.41
C ILE A 207 6.04 11.29 -4.30
N ARG A 208 7.16 11.48 -3.63
CA ARG A 208 8.14 10.45 -3.32
C ARG A 208 8.39 10.44 -1.83
N LEU A 209 7.90 9.40 -1.17
CA LEU A 209 8.25 9.09 0.20
C LEU A 209 9.47 8.18 0.17
N ALA A 210 10.55 8.61 0.81
CA ALA A 210 11.75 7.79 0.93
C ALA A 210 11.51 6.60 1.90
N PRO A 211 12.28 5.51 1.80
CA PRO A 211 12.35 4.53 2.88
C PRO A 211 12.63 5.24 4.21
N GLU A 212 12.23 4.65 5.31
CA GLU A 212 12.37 5.20 6.68
C GLU A 212 11.54 6.47 6.96
N THR A 213 10.73 6.96 6.02
CA THR A 213 9.81 8.07 6.26
C THR A 213 8.82 7.70 7.36
N LYS A 214 8.69 8.56 8.37
CA LYS A 214 7.73 8.39 9.46
C LYS A 214 6.38 8.95 9.07
N LEU A 215 5.34 8.13 9.21
CA LEU A 215 3.95 8.48 8.99
C LEU A 215 3.17 8.24 10.28
N THR A 216 2.23 9.11 10.63
CA THR A 216 1.38 8.94 11.80
C THR A 216 -0.04 8.64 11.36
N PHE A 217 -0.57 7.52 11.82
CA PHE A 217 -1.94 7.09 11.60
C PHE A 217 -2.71 7.11 12.92
N LYS A 218 -4.03 7.29 12.85
CA LYS A 218 -4.91 7.19 14.01
C LYS A 218 -5.84 6.01 13.84
N LEU A 219 -5.98 5.22 14.88
CA LEU A 219 -6.92 4.11 14.91
C LEU A 219 -8.36 4.66 14.84
N SER A 220 -9.16 4.20 13.87
CA SER A 220 -10.54 4.64 13.70
C SER A 220 -11.57 3.81 14.50
N SER A 221 -11.22 2.58 14.83
CA SER A 221 -12.03 1.68 15.66
C SER A 221 -11.18 0.96 16.69
N PRO A 222 -11.73 0.57 17.85
CA PRO A 222 -10.97 -0.19 18.85
C PRO A 222 -10.58 -1.56 18.31
N VAL A 223 -9.40 -2.06 18.71
CA VAL A 223 -8.87 -3.36 18.31
C VAL A 223 -8.53 -4.17 19.55
N THR A 224 -9.06 -5.39 19.63
CA THR A 224 -8.75 -6.36 20.69
C THR A 224 -7.63 -7.30 20.23
N VAL A 225 -6.60 -7.42 21.03
CA VAL A 225 -5.38 -8.20 20.77
C VAL A 225 -5.16 -9.23 21.83
#